data_658e918b3b95635e02014d9b42632d24
#
_entry.id   658e918b3b95635e02014d9b42632d24
#
_cell.length_a   1.000
_cell.length_b   1.000
_cell.length_c   1.000
_cell.angle_alpha   90.00
_cell.angle_beta   90.00
_cell.angle_gamma   90.00
#
_symmetry.space_group_name_H-M   'P 1'
#
loop_
_entity.id
_entity.type
_entity.pdbx_description
1 polymer ?
#
loop_
_entity_poly.entity_id
_entity_poly.type
_entity_poly.pdbx_seq_one_letter_code
_entity_poly.pdbx_strand_id
1 'polypeptide(L)'
;MIRKVIALFLFVPLLMGCRHQNVSKPQETATDTTAMMIYQIQHCAKLYTQEYKLRKIVVYDDTAALTGHLLGQNFKMDLPLGKRRIAIPMTATAQASIDFSHFSPSQVHRNGKRLEIILPDPQVTLTATAIDHGQVKEKVALLRTRFSDEERSRIEQQGRTAIVRSLEKMNLTESARQSAVQQLMPMLRQMGWNDEDVVITFRDDLGNSPFETLIRKSN
;
A
#
# COMPACT_ATOMS: atom_id res chain seq x y z
N MET A 1 -77.55 6.59 58.16
CA MET A 1 -76.60 7.59 57.54
C MET A 1 -75.15 7.31 57.80
N ILE A 2 -74.77 6.57 58.80
CA ILE A 2 -73.36 6.29 59.19
C ILE A 2 -72.63 5.36 58.21
N ARG A 3 -73.31 4.43 57.48
CA ARG A 3 -72.70 3.48 56.57
C ARG A 3 -72.21 4.11 55.26
N LYS A 4 -72.73 5.28 54.84
CA LYS A 4 -72.30 5.98 53.62
C LYS A 4 -71.07 6.86 53.81
N VAL A 5 -70.80 7.27 55.02
CA VAL A 5 -69.66 8.12 55.41
C VAL A 5 -68.41 7.29 55.55
N ILE A 6 -68.51 6.01 55.99
CA ILE A 6 -67.36 5.08 56.10
C ILE A 6 -66.85 4.65 54.71
N ALA A 7 -67.72 4.51 53.65
CA ALA A 7 -67.30 4.19 52.32
C ALA A 7 -66.55 5.33 51.63
N LEU A 8 -66.78 6.60 52.03
CA LEU A 8 -66.06 7.73 51.42
C LEU A 8 -64.63 7.90 51.99
N PHE A 9 -64.41 7.44 53.26
CA PHE A 9 -63.11 7.58 53.91
C PHE A 9 -62.10 6.49 53.50
N LEU A 10 -62.55 5.38 52.87
CA LEU A 10 -61.70 4.26 52.44
C LEU A 10 -61.13 4.44 51.02
N PHE A 11 -61.59 5.47 50.29
CA PHE A 11 -61.18 5.70 48.88
C PHE A 11 -60.14 6.80 48.73
N VAL A 12 -59.79 7.56 49.77
CA VAL A 12 -58.85 8.68 49.71
C VAL A 12 -57.35 8.27 49.72
N PRO A 13 -56.89 7.16 50.32
CA PRO A 13 -55.47 6.87 50.38
C PRO A 13 -54.92 6.22 49.14
N LEU A 14 -55.71 5.90 48.05
CA LEU A 14 -55.25 5.23 46.90
C LEU A 14 -54.59 6.14 45.78
N LEU A 15 -54.67 7.49 46.04
CA LEU A 15 -54.16 8.45 45.02
C LEU A 15 -52.81 9.08 45.36
N MET A 16 -52.12 8.65 46.41
CA MET A 16 -50.85 9.26 46.83
C MET A 16 -49.61 8.34 46.56
N GLY A 17 -49.68 7.44 45.58
CA GLY A 17 -48.67 6.45 45.30
C GLY A 17 -47.87 6.65 44.01
N CYS A 18 -47.98 7.82 43.33
CA CYS A 18 -47.04 8.12 42.20
C CYS A 18 -45.76 8.79 42.70
N ARG A 19 -44.94 8.03 43.39
CA ARG A 19 -43.52 8.39 43.57
C ARG A 19 -42.87 8.39 42.20
N HIS A 20 -42.61 9.57 41.67
CA HIS A 20 -41.81 9.78 40.46
C HIS A 20 -40.41 9.20 40.74
N GLN A 21 -40.21 7.94 40.40
CA GLN A 21 -38.88 7.40 40.23
C GLN A 21 -38.30 8.14 39.04
N ASN A 22 -37.37 9.05 39.30
CA ASN A 22 -36.42 9.51 38.34
C ASN A 22 -35.69 8.24 37.85
N VAL A 23 -36.22 7.61 36.82
CA VAL A 23 -35.47 6.67 35.99
C VAL A 23 -34.37 7.52 35.39
N SER A 24 -33.22 7.52 36.06
CA SER A 24 -31.98 7.96 35.43
C SER A 24 -31.96 7.24 34.10
N LYS A 25 -32.09 7.97 32.98
CA LYS A 25 -31.80 7.42 31.66
C LYS A 25 -30.51 6.62 31.80
N PRO A 26 -30.46 5.37 31.31
CA PRO A 26 -29.19 4.68 31.23
C PRO A 26 -28.27 5.67 30.50
N GLN A 27 -27.24 6.12 31.18
CA GLN A 27 -26.12 6.83 30.55
C GLN A 27 -25.64 5.81 29.53
N GLU A 28 -25.95 6.04 28.24
CA GLU A 28 -25.31 5.33 27.18
C GLU A 28 -23.82 5.48 27.47
N THR A 29 -23.27 4.45 28.08
CA THR A 29 -21.81 4.27 28.13
C THR A 29 -21.43 4.29 26.67
N ALA A 30 -20.94 5.43 26.19
CA ALA A 30 -20.39 5.57 24.88
C ALA A 30 -19.38 4.44 24.80
N THR A 31 -19.77 3.36 24.12
CA THR A 31 -18.91 2.20 23.86
C THR A 31 -17.64 2.80 23.30
N ASP A 32 -16.50 2.52 23.92
CA ASP A 32 -15.24 3.10 23.49
C ASP A 32 -14.89 2.53 22.11
N THR A 33 -15.51 3.14 21.09
CA THR A 33 -15.35 2.78 19.68
C THR A 33 -13.89 2.88 19.24
N THR A 34 -13.09 3.66 19.97
CA THR A 34 -11.66 3.83 19.71
C THR A 34 -10.88 2.55 20.01
N ALA A 35 -11.15 1.89 21.14
CA ALA A 35 -10.51 0.61 21.50
C ALA A 35 -10.88 -0.49 20.49
N MET A 36 -12.14 -0.54 20.07
CA MET A 36 -12.63 -1.49 19.06
C MET A 36 -11.95 -1.25 17.70
N MET A 37 -11.81 0.00 17.30
CA MET A 37 -11.13 0.39 16.06
C MET A 37 -9.65 -0.02 16.07
N ILE A 38 -8.92 0.26 17.14
CA ILE A 38 -7.52 -0.11 17.30
C ILE A 38 -7.38 -1.63 17.20
N TYR A 39 -8.25 -2.37 17.90
CA TYR A 39 -8.29 -3.82 17.84
C TYR A 39 -8.51 -4.34 16.41
N GLN A 40 -9.46 -3.77 15.67
CA GLN A 40 -9.72 -4.17 14.27
C GLN A 40 -8.54 -3.85 13.33
N ILE A 41 -7.94 -2.68 13.48
CA ILE A 41 -6.74 -2.33 12.68
C ILE A 41 -5.58 -3.28 12.99
N GLN A 42 -5.32 -3.59 14.24
CA GLN A 42 -4.27 -4.53 14.64
C GLN A 42 -4.50 -5.96 14.12
N HIS A 43 -5.76 -6.39 14.01
CA HIS A 43 -6.10 -7.71 13.45
C HIS A 43 -5.93 -7.77 11.92
N CYS A 44 -5.94 -6.63 11.24
CA CYS A 44 -5.54 -6.52 9.86
C CYS A 44 -4.01 -6.40 9.79
N ALA A 45 -3.27 -7.50 9.85
CA ALA A 45 -1.81 -7.48 9.84
C ALA A 45 -1.22 -6.63 8.70
N LYS A 46 -1.88 -6.62 7.53
CA LYS A 46 -1.52 -5.80 6.37
C LYS A 46 -2.76 -5.30 5.64
N LEU A 47 -2.75 -4.03 5.26
CA LEU A 47 -3.72 -3.44 4.34
C LEU A 47 -3.09 -3.33 2.95
N TYR A 48 -3.56 -4.13 2.00
CA TYR A 48 -3.18 -3.98 0.59
C TYR A 48 -3.96 -2.81 -0.01
N THR A 49 -3.24 -1.78 -0.40
CA THR A 49 -3.85 -0.53 -0.85
C THR A 49 -4.02 -0.47 -2.35
N GLN A 50 -2.99 -0.92 -3.10
CA GLN A 50 -3.01 -0.83 -4.55
C GLN A 50 -2.08 -1.86 -5.20
N GLU A 51 -2.47 -2.35 -6.40
CA GLU A 51 -1.63 -3.16 -7.28
C GLU A 51 -1.27 -2.35 -8.53
N TYR A 52 0.01 -2.41 -8.91
CA TYR A 52 0.55 -1.74 -10.10
C TYR A 52 1.07 -2.78 -11.08
N LYS A 53 0.65 -2.66 -12.34
CA LYS A 53 1.18 -3.47 -13.43
C LYS A 53 1.99 -2.59 -14.38
N LEU A 54 3.27 -2.93 -14.54
CA LEU A 54 4.21 -2.24 -15.41
C LEU A 54 4.65 -3.17 -16.53
N ARG A 55 4.59 -2.69 -17.78
CA ARG A 55 5.18 -3.37 -18.93
C ARG A 55 6.34 -2.54 -19.47
N LYS A 56 7.49 -3.18 -19.67
CA LYS A 56 8.70 -2.55 -20.20
C LYS A 56 9.34 -3.43 -21.26
N ILE A 57 9.79 -2.82 -22.36
CA ILE A 57 10.62 -3.51 -23.35
C ILE A 57 12.07 -3.14 -23.05
N VAL A 58 12.87 -4.13 -22.70
CA VAL A 58 14.30 -3.98 -22.48
C VAL A 58 14.97 -4.19 -23.82
N VAL A 59 15.65 -3.16 -24.31
CA VAL A 59 16.42 -3.22 -25.57
C VAL A 59 17.88 -3.18 -25.23
N TYR A 60 18.63 -4.15 -25.76
CA TYR A 60 20.08 -4.20 -25.64
C TYR A 60 20.71 -4.25 -27.03
N ASP A 61 21.62 -3.31 -27.27
CA ASP A 61 22.39 -3.20 -28.51
C ASP A 61 23.84 -3.56 -28.22
N ASP A 62 24.41 -4.44 -29.06
CA ASP A 62 25.79 -4.82 -28.99
C ASP A 62 26.43 -4.67 -30.37
N THR A 63 27.60 -4.02 -30.43
CA THR A 63 28.33 -3.76 -31.63
C THR A 63 29.75 -4.30 -31.47
N ALA A 64 30.15 -5.21 -32.35
CA ALA A 64 31.54 -5.61 -32.39
C ALA A 64 32.40 -4.48 -32.95
N ALA A 65 33.48 -4.19 -32.27
CA ALA A 65 34.45 -3.21 -32.70
C ALA A 65 35.82 -3.89 -32.88
N LEU A 66 36.53 -3.52 -33.92
CA LEU A 66 37.92 -3.85 -34.08
C LEU A 66 38.75 -2.84 -33.30
N THR A 67 39.46 -3.33 -32.29
CA THR A 67 40.39 -2.52 -31.51
C THR A 67 41.82 -2.98 -31.80
N GLY A 68 42.72 -2.05 -31.95
CA GLY A 68 44.12 -2.36 -32.20
C GLY A 68 45.05 -1.22 -31.81
N HIS A 69 46.34 -1.52 -31.86
CA HIS A 69 47.39 -0.53 -31.59
C HIS A 69 48.20 -0.38 -32.91
N LEU A 70 48.19 0.81 -33.46
CA LEU A 70 48.93 1.12 -34.68
C LEU A 70 49.72 2.43 -34.49
N LEU A 71 51.00 2.39 -34.78
CA LEU A 71 51.88 3.57 -34.68
C LEU A 71 51.82 4.30 -33.33
N GLY A 72 51.70 3.57 -32.21
CA GLY A 72 51.64 4.15 -30.88
C GLY A 72 50.29 4.71 -30.48
N GLN A 73 49.24 4.59 -31.31
CA GLN A 73 47.90 5.05 -31.03
C GLN A 73 46.92 3.87 -31.01
N ASN A 74 45.98 3.93 -30.03
CA ASN A 74 44.89 2.98 -29.98
C ASN A 74 43.80 3.38 -30.99
N PHE A 75 43.36 2.47 -31.82
CA PHE A 75 42.20 2.69 -32.67
C PHE A 75 41.05 1.77 -32.32
N LYS A 76 39.85 2.25 -32.51
CA LYS A 76 38.60 1.50 -32.40
C LYS A 76 37.73 1.81 -33.60
N MET A 77 37.35 0.76 -34.33
CA MET A 77 36.48 0.88 -35.49
C MET A 77 35.29 -0.07 -35.33
N ASP A 78 34.09 0.48 -35.34
CA ASP A 78 32.88 -0.31 -35.30
C ASP A 78 32.67 -1.06 -36.61
N LEU A 79 32.45 -2.37 -36.53
CA LEU A 79 32.23 -3.21 -37.73
C LEU A 79 30.77 -3.05 -38.21
N PRO A 80 30.51 -2.60 -39.44
CA PRO A 80 29.16 -2.39 -39.95
C PRO A 80 28.27 -3.64 -39.90
N LEU A 81 28.87 -4.83 -40.07
CA LEU A 81 28.18 -6.13 -39.99
C LEU A 81 28.33 -6.82 -38.63
N GLY A 82 28.79 -6.07 -37.61
CA GLY A 82 29.03 -6.58 -36.26
C GLY A 82 27.92 -6.24 -35.25
N LYS A 83 26.76 -5.75 -35.70
CA LYS A 83 25.67 -5.33 -34.81
C LYS A 83 24.71 -6.47 -34.49
N ARG A 84 24.33 -6.59 -33.25
CA ARG A 84 23.20 -7.42 -32.82
C ARG A 84 22.35 -6.66 -31.79
N ARG A 85 21.06 -6.92 -31.81
CA ARG A 85 20.08 -6.28 -30.93
C ARG A 85 19.12 -7.33 -30.43
N ILE A 86 18.76 -7.24 -29.17
CA ILE A 86 17.68 -8.02 -28.57
C ILE A 86 16.68 -7.08 -27.88
N ALA A 87 15.40 -7.38 -28.01
CA ALA A 87 14.30 -6.70 -27.32
C ALA A 87 13.51 -7.74 -26.53
N ILE A 88 13.50 -7.59 -25.22
CA ILE A 88 12.85 -8.50 -24.27
C ILE A 88 11.69 -7.77 -23.62
N PRO A 89 10.43 -8.13 -23.93
CA PRO A 89 9.28 -7.59 -23.23
C PRO A 89 9.15 -8.23 -21.84
N MET A 90 9.08 -7.37 -20.82
CA MET A 90 8.94 -7.78 -19.44
C MET A 90 7.72 -7.11 -18.82
N THR A 91 6.99 -7.86 -18.00
CA THR A 91 5.93 -7.34 -17.15
C THR A 91 6.34 -7.47 -15.69
N ALA A 92 5.90 -6.53 -14.89
CA ALA A 92 6.12 -6.54 -13.45
C ALA A 92 4.82 -6.19 -12.75
N THR A 93 4.58 -6.85 -11.62
CA THR A 93 3.51 -6.52 -10.70
C THR A 93 4.13 -6.07 -9.39
N ALA A 94 3.75 -4.88 -8.94
CA ALA A 94 4.12 -4.37 -7.64
C ALA A 94 2.86 -4.14 -6.81
N GLN A 95 2.95 -4.40 -5.52
CA GLN A 95 1.85 -4.24 -4.56
C GLN A 95 2.26 -3.23 -3.49
N ALA A 96 1.38 -2.27 -3.21
CA ALA A 96 1.52 -1.39 -2.07
C ALA A 96 0.70 -1.94 -0.90
N SER A 97 1.29 -1.94 0.29
CA SER A 97 0.63 -2.36 1.52
C SER A 97 1.11 -1.55 2.72
N ILE A 98 0.23 -1.37 3.70
CA ILE A 98 0.56 -0.82 5.01
C ILE A 98 0.69 -1.98 5.99
N ASP A 99 1.77 -2.03 6.75
CA ASP A 99 2.01 -3.04 7.78
C ASP A 99 1.55 -2.50 9.14
N PHE A 100 0.53 -3.13 9.71
CA PHE A 100 -0.03 -2.78 11.02
C PHE A 100 0.52 -3.62 12.18
N SER A 101 1.52 -4.46 11.96
CA SER A 101 2.09 -5.31 13.02
C SER A 101 2.61 -4.51 14.24
N HIS A 102 3.00 -3.26 14.01
CA HIS A 102 3.46 -2.33 15.05
C HIS A 102 2.48 -1.18 15.33
N PHE A 103 1.25 -1.28 14.84
CA PHE A 103 0.22 -0.28 15.12
C PHE A 103 -0.22 -0.38 16.59
N SER A 104 -0.27 0.73 17.28
CA SER A 104 -0.54 0.79 18.72
C SER A 104 -1.51 1.92 19.08
N PRO A 105 -2.12 1.88 20.26
CA PRO A 105 -3.00 2.95 20.74
C PRO A 105 -2.37 4.33 20.74
N SER A 106 -1.04 4.43 20.87
CA SER A 106 -0.30 5.70 20.84
C SER A 106 -0.34 6.43 19.48
N GLN A 107 -0.83 5.76 18.43
CA GLN A 107 -0.97 6.32 17.09
C GLN A 107 -2.39 6.82 16.80
N VAL A 108 -3.27 6.75 17.80
CA VAL A 108 -4.66 7.20 17.70
C VAL A 108 -4.92 8.23 18.79
N HIS A 109 -5.22 9.45 18.38
CA HIS A 109 -5.49 10.56 19.27
C HIS A 109 -6.94 11.03 19.11
N ARG A 110 -7.68 10.97 20.20
CA ARG A 110 -9.06 11.50 20.26
C ARG A 110 -9.09 12.79 21.06
N ASN A 111 -9.57 13.85 20.44
CA ASN A 111 -9.79 15.12 21.10
C ASN A 111 -11.25 15.58 20.87
N GLY A 112 -12.11 15.26 21.84
CA GLY A 112 -13.55 15.50 21.73
C GLY A 112 -14.18 14.73 20.56
N LYS A 113 -14.63 15.45 19.54
CA LYS A 113 -15.19 14.86 18.31
C LYS A 113 -14.12 14.54 17.27
N ARG A 114 -12.91 15.08 17.39
CA ARG A 114 -11.83 14.88 16.41
C ARG A 114 -11.06 13.59 16.69
N LEU A 115 -10.87 12.81 15.66
CA LEU A 115 -10.06 11.59 15.66
C LEU A 115 -8.86 11.79 14.73
N GLU A 116 -7.66 11.64 15.26
CA GLU A 116 -6.42 11.64 14.49
C GLU A 116 -5.79 10.26 14.54
N ILE A 117 -5.45 9.72 13.35
CA ILE A 117 -4.85 8.40 13.19
C ILE A 117 -3.53 8.57 12.43
N ILE A 118 -2.42 8.13 13.04
CA ILE A 118 -1.09 8.16 12.44
C ILE A 118 -0.78 6.76 11.90
N LEU A 119 -0.82 6.61 10.59
CA LEU A 119 -0.56 5.33 9.91
C LEU A 119 0.93 5.18 9.56
N PRO A 120 1.45 3.95 9.53
CA PRO A 120 2.72 3.67 8.87
C PRO A 120 2.64 3.99 7.37
N ASP A 121 3.79 4.35 6.78
CA ASP A 121 3.83 4.57 5.34
C ASP A 121 3.62 3.28 4.55
N PRO A 122 2.94 3.36 3.40
CA PRO A 122 2.81 2.22 2.50
C PRO A 122 4.17 1.78 1.97
N GLN A 123 4.40 0.47 1.97
CA GLN A 123 5.56 -0.16 1.36
C GLN A 123 5.17 -0.73 -0.01
N VAL A 124 5.94 -0.40 -1.04
CA VAL A 124 5.75 -0.94 -2.38
C VAL A 124 6.69 -2.12 -2.56
N THR A 125 6.14 -3.30 -2.82
CA THR A 125 6.88 -4.54 -3.01
C THR A 125 6.67 -5.07 -4.42
N LEU A 126 7.76 -5.44 -5.11
CA LEU A 126 7.68 -6.15 -6.38
C LEU A 126 7.28 -7.61 -6.09
N THR A 127 6.09 -8.00 -6.54
CA THR A 127 5.52 -9.33 -6.25
C THR A 127 5.79 -10.34 -7.35
N ALA A 128 5.87 -9.88 -8.59
CA ALA A 128 6.12 -10.74 -9.74
C ALA A 128 6.83 -10.00 -10.86
N THR A 129 7.70 -10.73 -11.58
CA THR A 129 8.23 -10.33 -12.89
C THR A 129 8.07 -11.48 -13.85
N ALA A 130 7.59 -11.21 -15.06
CA ALA A 130 7.45 -12.20 -16.10
C ALA A 130 8.06 -11.70 -17.42
N ILE A 131 8.63 -12.60 -18.18
CA ILE A 131 9.17 -12.34 -19.51
C ILE A 131 8.23 -13.01 -20.51
N ASP A 132 7.84 -12.26 -21.52
CA ASP A 132 7.08 -12.83 -22.65
C ASP A 132 8.09 -13.38 -23.68
N HIS A 133 8.51 -14.63 -23.46
CA HIS A 133 9.48 -15.30 -24.34
C HIS A 133 9.00 -15.41 -25.78
N GLY A 134 7.69 -15.48 -26.02
CA GLY A 134 7.10 -15.53 -27.35
C GLY A 134 7.23 -14.22 -28.14
N GLN A 135 7.40 -13.11 -27.44
CA GLN A 135 7.57 -11.79 -28.04
C GLN A 135 9.01 -11.26 -28.00
N VAL A 136 9.98 -12.06 -27.56
CA VAL A 136 11.40 -11.69 -27.65
C VAL A 136 11.81 -11.58 -29.12
N LYS A 137 12.36 -10.44 -29.49
CA LYS A 137 12.85 -10.17 -30.85
C LYS A 137 14.35 -10.00 -30.83
N GLU A 138 15.03 -10.77 -31.69
CA GLU A 138 16.47 -10.73 -31.83
C GLU A 138 16.84 -10.44 -33.30
N LYS A 139 17.71 -9.46 -33.49
CA LYS A 139 18.31 -9.15 -34.79
C LYS A 139 19.82 -9.33 -34.70
N VAL A 140 20.37 -10.23 -35.50
CA VAL A 140 21.79 -10.60 -35.50
C VAL A 140 22.34 -10.38 -36.89
N ALA A 141 23.44 -9.63 -37.01
CA ALA A 141 24.13 -9.44 -38.27
C ALA A 141 24.91 -10.71 -38.67
N LEU A 142 25.20 -10.84 -39.96
CA LEU A 142 25.78 -12.05 -40.58
C LEU A 142 27.10 -12.54 -39.95
N LEU A 143 27.89 -11.64 -39.39
CA LEU A 143 29.19 -11.97 -38.77
C LEU A 143 29.10 -12.18 -37.24
N ARG A 144 27.93 -12.35 -36.72
CA ARG A 144 27.70 -12.47 -35.25
C ARG A 144 26.94 -13.73 -34.92
N THR A 145 27.25 -14.29 -33.76
CA THR A 145 26.45 -15.34 -33.11
C THR A 145 25.26 -14.75 -32.41
N ARG A 146 24.22 -15.56 -32.19
CA ARG A 146 23.09 -15.19 -31.34
C ARG A 146 23.54 -14.93 -29.91
N PHE A 147 22.69 -14.25 -29.15
CA PHE A 147 22.92 -14.07 -27.71
C PHE A 147 22.88 -15.42 -27.01
N SER A 148 23.88 -15.69 -26.18
CA SER A 148 23.90 -16.88 -25.32
C SER A 148 22.88 -16.77 -24.22
N ASP A 149 22.58 -17.89 -23.54
CA ASP A 149 21.63 -17.87 -22.43
C ASP A 149 22.15 -17.05 -21.25
N GLU A 150 23.47 -17.03 -21.01
CA GLU A 150 24.11 -16.20 -19.99
C GLU A 150 24.00 -14.70 -20.33
N GLU A 151 24.16 -14.34 -21.60
CA GLU A 151 23.97 -12.95 -22.05
C GLU A 151 22.54 -12.51 -21.90
N ARG A 152 21.59 -13.37 -22.28
CA ARG A 152 20.15 -13.11 -22.08
C ARG A 152 19.81 -12.93 -20.62
N SER A 153 20.26 -13.83 -19.74
CA SER A 153 20.05 -13.74 -18.28
C SER A 153 20.59 -12.43 -17.72
N ARG A 154 21.75 -11.96 -18.15
CA ARG A 154 22.29 -10.65 -17.76
C ARG A 154 21.40 -9.49 -18.21
N ILE A 155 20.92 -9.52 -19.45
CA ILE A 155 20.03 -8.48 -19.99
C ILE A 155 18.70 -8.47 -19.23
N GLU A 156 18.15 -9.64 -18.90
CA GLU A 156 16.95 -9.79 -18.08
C GLU A 156 17.13 -9.21 -16.67
N GLN A 157 18.27 -9.49 -16.04
CA GLN A 157 18.61 -8.93 -14.73
C GLN A 157 18.71 -7.40 -14.78
N GLN A 158 19.35 -6.84 -15.81
CA GLN A 158 19.38 -5.40 -16.03
C GLN A 158 17.98 -4.83 -16.25
N GLY A 159 17.12 -5.58 -16.95
CA GLY A 159 15.71 -5.25 -17.16
C GLY A 159 14.93 -5.16 -15.86
N ARG A 160 15.10 -6.14 -14.95
CA ARG A 160 14.49 -6.14 -13.61
C ARG A 160 14.92 -4.91 -12.80
N THR A 161 16.21 -4.62 -12.76
CA THR A 161 16.73 -3.43 -12.09
C THR A 161 16.16 -2.14 -12.69
N ALA A 162 16.04 -2.07 -14.02
CA ALA A 162 15.46 -0.91 -14.69
C ALA A 162 13.94 -0.76 -14.42
N ILE A 163 13.22 -1.86 -14.17
CA ILE A 163 11.81 -1.83 -13.74
C ILE A 163 11.71 -1.26 -12.32
N VAL A 164 12.51 -1.75 -11.38
CA VAL A 164 12.54 -1.25 -9.99
C VAL A 164 12.77 0.26 -9.98
N ARG A 165 13.80 0.74 -10.68
CA ARG A 165 14.09 2.19 -10.81
C ARG A 165 12.93 2.97 -11.45
N SER A 166 12.14 2.34 -12.31
CA SER A 166 10.96 2.99 -12.90
C SER A 166 9.83 3.12 -11.88
N LEU A 167 9.62 2.11 -11.04
CA LEU A 167 8.64 2.15 -9.94
C LEU A 167 8.97 3.27 -8.93
N GLU A 168 10.26 3.45 -8.59
CA GLU A 168 10.74 4.53 -7.72
C GLU A 168 10.31 5.93 -8.19
N LYS A 169 10.34 6.14 -9.53
CA LYS A 169 10.00 7.42 -10.14
C LYS A 169 8.49 7.70 -10.25
N MET A 170 7.65 6.71 -9.97
CA MET A 170 6.20 6.80 -10.19
C MET A 170 5.42 7.34 -8.99
N ASN A 171 6.11 7.79 -7.92
CA ASN A 171 5.47 8.30 -6.70
C ASN A 171 4.31 7.42 -6.19
N LEU A 172 4.54 6.10 -6.18
CA LEU A 172 3.52 5.10 -5.85
C LEU A 172 3.08 5.16 -4.38
N THR A 173 3.95 5.64 -3.50
CA THR A 173 3.66 5.79 -2.07
C THR A 173 2.52 6.76 -1.84
N GLU A 174 2.50 7.92 -2.51
CA GLU A 174 1.43 8.90 -2.36
C GLU A 174 0.08 8.37 -2.88
N SER A 175 0.09 7.71 -4.03
CA SER A 175 -1.09 7.05 -4.57
C SER A 175 -1.61 5.95 -3.62
N ALA A 176 -0.70 5.21 -2.98
CA ALA A 176 -1.03 4.17 -2.01
C ALA A 176 -1.60 4.76 -0.70
N ARG A 177 -1.09 5.92 -0.23
CA ARG A 177 -1.65 6.66 0.92
C ARG A 177 -3.11 7.07 0.66
N GLN A 178 -3.38 7.64 -0.50
CA GLN A 178 -4.74 8.02 -0.90
C GLN A 178 -5.68 6.81 -0.95
N SER A 179 -5.23 5.69 -1.52
CA SER A 179 -5.99 4.45 -1.56
C SER A 179 -6.25 3.88 -0.15
N ALA A 180 -5.29 4.00 0.76
CA ALA A 180 -5.45 3.59 2.16
C ALA A 180 -6.55 4.41 2.86
N VAL A 181 -6.53 5.73 2.69
CA VAL A 181 -7.57 6.61 3.24
C VAL A 181 -8.95 6.22 2.70
N GLN A 182 -9.07 6.02 1.39
CA GLN A 182 -10.34 5.62 0.76
C GLN A 182 -10.87 4.27 1.26
N GLN A 183 -10.00 3.34 1.64
CA GLN A 183 -10.40 2.05 2.19
C GLN A 183 -10.76 2.13 3.69
N LEU A 184 -10.07 2.98 4.45
CA LEU A 184 -10.31 3.10 5.89
C LEU A 184 -11.52 3.97 6.24
N MET A 185 -11.80 5.03 5.47
CA MET A 185 -12.90 5.95 5.75
C MET A 185 -14.28 5.28 5.86
N PRO A 186 -14.70 4.33 4.99
CA PRO A 186 -15.97 3.62 5.15
C PRO A 186 -16.07 2.86 6.47
N MET A 187 -14.96 2.24 6.91
CA MET A 187 -14.92 1.53 8.21
C MET A 187 -15.10 2.50 9.38
N LEU A 188 -14.44 3.66 9.34
CA LEU A 188 -14.56 4.69 10.39
C LEU A 188 -15.98 5.27 10.44
N ARG A 189 -16.64 5.47 9.29
CA ARG A 189 -18.05 5.88 9.23
C ARG A 189 -18.98 4.85 9.88
N GLN A 190 -18.75 3.56 9.64
CA GLN A 190 -19.54 2.49 10.28
C GLN A 190 -19.36 2.48 11.81
N MET A 191 -18.24 2.97 12.31
CA MET A 191 -17.96 3.15 13.74
C MET A 191 -18.54 4.46 14.30
N GLY A 192 -19.25 5.27 13.49
CA GLY A 192 -19.92 6.49 13.89
C GLY A 192 -19.08 7.77 13.78
N TRP A 193 -17.93 7.74 13.06
CA TRP A 193 -17.13 8.93 12.80
C TRP A 193 -17.58 9.63 11.53
N ASN A 194 -17.64 10.97 11.55
CA ASN A 194 -17.89 11.78 10.36
C ASN A 194 -16.55 12.08 9.64
N ASP A 195 -16.59 12.23 8.34
CA ASP A 195 -15.38 12.49 7.52
C ASP A 195 -14.63 13.76 7.96
N GLU A 196 -15.34 14.81 8.33
CA GLU A 196 -14.80 16.10 8.78
C GLU A 196 -14.13 16.03 10.17
N ASP A 197 -14.47 15.02 10.96
CA ASP A 197 -13.94 14.80 12.31
C ASP A 197 -12.69 13.89 12.29
N VAL A 198 -12.37 13.25 11.16
CA VAL A 198 -11.27 12.30 11.03
C VAL A 198 -10.09 12.90 10.27
N VAL A 199 -8.90 12.79 10.86
CA VAL A 199 -7.62 13.15 10.22
C VAL A 199 -6.73 11.92 10.19
N ILE A 200 -6.34 11.51 8.98
CA ILE A 200 -5.37 10.42 8.78
C ILE A 200 -4.06 11.04 8.30
N THR A 201 -2.98 10.78 9.04
CA THR A 201 -1.61 11.19 8.70
C THR A 201 -0.74 9.96 8.52
N PHE A 202 0.36 10.09 7.81
CA PHE A 202 1.32 9.01 7.61
C PHE A 202 2.66 9.38 8.23
N ARG A 203 3.34 8.38 8.80
CA ARG A 203 4.67 8.55 9.36
C ARG A 203 5.66 8.46 8.23
N ASP A 204 6.38 9.57 7.95
CA ASP A 204 7.55 9.52 7.09
C ASP A 204 8.65 8.72 7.79
N ASP A 205 8.98 7.54 7.24
CA ASP A 205 10.18 6.82 7.62
C ASP A 205 11.40 7.55 7.00
N LEU A 206 11.91 8.53 7.73
CA LEU A 206 13.06 9.37 7.34
C LEU A 206 14.39 8.59 7.18
N GLY A 207 14.38 7.25 7.19
CA GLY A 207 15.63 6.50 7.27
C GLY A 207 15.83 5.34 6.29
N ASN A 208 14.80 4.80 5.68
CA ASN A 208 14.94 3.67 4.76
C ASN A 208 14.17 3.97 3.46
N SER A 209 14.90 4.20 2.38
CA SER A 209 14.27 4.19 1.06
C SER A 209 13.57 2.83 0.88
N PRO A 210 12.24 2.80 0.69
CA PRO A 210 11.48 1.54 0.59
C PRO A 210 11.98 0.64 -0.55
N PHE A 211 12.79 1.17 -1.43
CA PHE A 211 13.28 0.54 -2.64
C PHE A 211 14.62 -0.20 -2.50
N GLU A 212 15.47 0.16 -1.54
CA GLU A 212 16.69 -0.65 -1.25
C GLU A 212 16.35 -2.06 -0.77
N THR A 213 15.21 -2.20 -0.08
CA THR A 213 14.72 -3.49 0.41
C THR A 213 14.22 -4.39 -0.73
N LEU A 214 13.76 -3.80 -1.86
CA LEU A 214 13.27 -4.55 -3.03
C LEU A 214 14.42 -5.20 -3.81
N ILE A 215 15.58 -4.56 -3.84
CA ILE A 215 16.78 -5.09 -4.54
C ILE A 215 17.35 -6.29 -3.77
N ARG A 216 17.25 -6.30 -2.43
CA ARG A 216 17.76 -7.40 -1.58
C ARG A 216 16.93 -8.69 -1.66
N LYS A 217 15.65 -8.63 -1.95
CA LYS A 217 14.76 -9.81 -2.03
C LYS A 217 14.67 -10.45 -3.40
N SER A 218 15.26 -9.83 -4.44
CA SER A 218 15.25 -10.36 -5.82
C SER A 218 16.54 -11.08 -6.22
N ASN A 219 17.49 -11.30 -5.29
CA ASN A 219 18.71 -12.10 -5.49
C ASN A 219 18.54 -13.52 -4.97
#